data_cd6947c76639c88f3dc5dad156afacda
#
_entry.id   cd6947c76639c88f3dc5dad156afacda
#
_cell.length_a   1.000
_cell.length_b   1.000
_cell.length_c   1.000
_cell.angle_alpha   90.00
_cell.angle_beta   90.00
_cell.angle_gamma   90.00
#
_symmetry.space_group_name_H-M   'P 1'
#
loop_
_entity.id
_entity.type
_entity.pdbx_description
1 polymer ?
#
loop_
_entity_poly.entity_id
_entity_poly.type
_entity_poly.pdbx_seq_one_letter_code
_entity_poly.pdbx_strand_id
1 'polypeptide(L)'
;MHFDTDTYREILDALTRNKRRSFLTGFGIFWGLFMLLFLIGGGHGLKQLLEKNFEGFATNSVIVAAEETTKPYKGFKEGRQWNLRYKDIERLKTMVPELEVVTPLLPEWGRTATRDEHTASCSVKGVEADYVKVQAPTLKFGRYLNQVDVMHKRKVCVIGERVWKTLFPDGDDPCGQYICVGGIYYQVIGVDVCTSNINLWGNSADEITIPFTVMSDIMNSGDKVGVICTVGGSGVNMNELEGRIRQVIARQHYIAPDDKEAMTLLNMEVMFSIIDNLFRGINFLIWLVGIGTLLAGAIGVSNIMLVVVRERTVEIGIRRAIGATPRDILTQIILEGVTLTIVAGMSGIVFSVLLLNLFEVITKHQAVFQIQFGTAIAALLLLMLLGLLAGIAPAYRAMHIKPVDAMRDE
;
A
#
# COMPACT_ATOMS: atom_id res chain seq x y z
N MET A 1 -11.12 -28.00 -40.59
CA MET A 1 -12.05 -27.73 -39.50
C MET A 1 -12.67 -26.36 -39.76
N HIS A 2 -13.90 -26.31 -40.28
CA HIS A 2 -14.63 -25.04 -40.41
C HIS A 2 -15.29 -24.76 -39.06
N PHE A 3 -14.91 -23.67 -38.44
CA PHE A 3 -15.63 -23.09 -37.29
C PHE A 3 -16.89 -22.44 -37.86
N ASP A 4 -17.97 -23.24 -37.96
CA ASP A 4 -19.24 -22.78 -38.49
C ASP A 4 -20.02 -22.06 -37.38
N THR A 5 -20.76 -21.01 -37.75
CA THR A 5 -21.69 -20.29 -36.86
C THR A 5 -22.70 -21.21 -36.17
N ASP A 6 -22.97 -22.37 -36.74
CA ASP A 6 -23.84 -23.38 -36.19
C ASP A 6 -23.28 -24.05 -34.93
N THR A 7 -21.96 -24.25 -34.84
CA THR A 7 -21.29 -24.79 -33.64
C THR A 7 -21.45 -23.86 -32.41
N TYR A 8 -21.37 -22.56 -32.62
CA TYR A 8 -21.58 -21.59 -31.53
C TYR A 8 -23.06 -21.55 -31.08
N ARG A 9 -24.00 -21.66 -31.99
CA ARG A 9 -25.44 -21.77 -31.64
C ARG A 9 -25.73 -23.03 -30.84
N GLU A 10 -25.20 -24.19 -31.25
CA GLU A 10 -25.34 -25.44 -30.50
C GLU A 10 -24.77 -25.33 -29.08
N ILE A 11 -23.61 -24.68 -28.89
CA ILE A 11 -23.01 -24.46 -27.56
C ILE A 11 -23.91 -23.57 -26.70
N LEU A 12 -24.42 -22.48 -27.26
CA LEU A 12 -25.34 -21.58 -26.56
C LEU A 12 -26.65 -22.25 -26.18
N ASP A 13 -27.22 -23.05 -27.10
CA ASP A 13 -28.45 -23.82 -26.84
C ASP A 13 -28.24 -24.90 -25.77
N ALA A 14 -27.08 -25.54 -25.76
CA ALA A 14 -26.68 -26.50 -24.73
C ALA A 14 -26.58 -25.86 -23.33
N LEU A 15 -25.99 -24.66 -23.25
CA LEU A 15 -25.86 -23.90 -21.99
C LEU A 15 -27.21 -23.35 -21.49
N THR A 16 -28.16 -23.03 -22.40
CA THR A 16 -29.46 -22.47 -22.04
C THR A 16 -30.51 -23.54 -21.72
N ARG A 17 -30.32 -24.78 -22.16
CA ARG A 17 -31.26 -25.89 -21.96
C ARG A 17 -31.40 -26.31 -20.49
N ASN A 18 -30.31 -26.21 -19.70
CA ASN A 18 -30.27 -26.51 -18.26
C ASN A 18 -29.70 -25.34 -17.42
N LYS A 19 -30.43 -24.22 -17.37
CA LYS A 19 -30.00 -22.95 -16.75
C LYS A 19 -29.50 -23.10 -15.32
N ARG A 20 -30.15 -23.90 -14.47
CA ARG A 20 -29.76 -24.10 -13.07
C ARG A 20 -28.36 -24.74 -12.96
N ARG A 21 -28.09 -25.75 -13.81
CA ARG A 21 -26.82 -26.48 -13.81
C ARG A 21 -25.67 -25.58 -14.33
N SER A 22 -25.87 -24.94 -15.48
CA SER A 22 -24.91 -24.02 -16.08
C SER A 22 -24.58 -22.88 -15.13
N PHE A 23 -25.57 -22.35 -14.42
CA PHE A 23 -25.39 -21.33 -13.41
C PHE A 23 -24.54 -21.83 -12.22
N LEU A 24 -24.86 -22.99 -11.63
CA LEU A 24 -24.10 -23.56 -10.50
C LEU A 24 -22.63 -23.84 -10.88
N THR A 25 -22.42 -24.35 -12.11
CA THR A 25 -21.08 -24.63 -12.64
C THR A 25 -20.29 -23.33 -12.83
N GLY A 26 -20.91 -22.36 -13.51
CA GLY A 26 -20.32 -21.06 -13.77
C GLY A 26 -20.06 -20.25 -12.49
N PHE A 27 -20.94 -20.42 -11.49
CA PHE A 27 -20.82 -19.70 -10.21
C PHE A 27 -19.53 -20.05 -9.46
N GLY A 28 -19.12 -21.32 -9.43
CA GLY A 28 -17.86 -21.71 -8.79
C GLY A 28 -16.64 -21.05 -9.42
N ILE A 29 -16.61 -20.97 -10.76
CA ILE A 29 -15.56 -20.29 -11.53
C ILE A 29 -15.61 -18.78 -11.31
N PHE A 30 -16.79 -18.19 -11.47
CA PHE A 30 -17.05 -16.79 -11.21
C PHE A 30 -16.56 -16.38 -9.83
N TRP A 31 -16.98 -17.11 -8.79
CA TRP A 31 -16.62 -16.83 -7.41
C TRP A 31 -15.12 -16.94 -7.14
N GLY A 32 -14.49 -18.00 -7.67
CA GLY A 32 -13.05 -18.20 -7.52
C GLY A 32 -12.23 -17.06 -8.14
N LEU A 33 -12.54 -16.67 -9.38
CA LEU A 33 -11.84 -15.59 -10.06
C LEU A 33 -12.16 -14.21 -9.46
N PHE A 34 -13.44 -13.98 -9.13
CA PHE A 34 -13.87 -12.77 -8.43
C PHE A 34 -13.09 -12.58 -7.12
N MET A 35 -13.06 -13.60 -6.26
CA MET A 35 -12.35 -13.53 -4.96
C MET A 35 -10.86 -13.29 -5.13
N LEU A 36 -10.22 -14.01 -6.07
CA LEU A 36 -8.79 -13.82 -6.34
C LEU A 36 -8.50 -12.36 -6.74
N LEU A 37 -9.21 -11.83 -7.72
CA LEU A 37 -8.97 -10.48 -8.22
C LEU A 37 -9.37 -9.40 -7.23
N PHE A 38 -10.46 -9.61 -6.50
CA PHE A 38 -10.91 -8.69 -5.45
C PHE A 38 -9.89 -8.60 -4.30
N LEU A 39 -9.34 -9.73 -3.87
CA LEU A 39 -8.31 -9.75 -2.82
C LEU A 39 -7.00 -9.12 -3.30
N ILE A 40 -6.57 -9.36 -4.55
CA ILE A 40 -5.38 -8.73 -5.12
C ILE A 40 -5.57 -7.20 -5.19
N GLY A 41 -6.66 -6.74 -5.80
CA GLY A 41 -6.94 -5.29 -5.95
C GLY A 41 -7.16 -4.60 -4.61
N GLY A 42 -7.90 -5.25 -3.69
CA GLY A 42 -8.11 -4.77 -2.33
C GLY A 42 -6.83 -4.71 -1.51
N GLY A 43 -5.96 -5.72 -1.63
CA GLY A 43 -4.65 -5.76 -1.00
C GLY A 43 -3.74 -4.63 -1.47
N HIS A 44 -3.71 -4.34 -2.78
CA HIS A 44 -2.97 -3.21 -3.33
C HIS A 44 -3.48 -1.87 -2.81
N GLY A 45 -4.79 -1.65 -2.82
CA GLY A 45 -5.39 -0.42 -2.30
C GLY A 45 -5.12 -0.22 -0.80
N LEU A 46 -5.20 -1.30 0.00
CA LEU A 46 -4.87 -1.24 1.42
C LEU A 46 -3.39 -0.92 1.65
N LYS A 47 -2.49 -1.52 0.86
CA LYS A 47 -1.06 -1.20 0.92
C LYS A 47 -0.81 0.28 0.65
N GLN A 48 -1.40 0.83 -0.41
CA GLN A 48 -1.29 2.26 -0.73
C GLN A 48 -1.82 3.17 0.37
N LEU A 49 -2.95 2.80 1.02
CA LEU A 49 -3.48 3.56 2.17
C LEU A 49 -2.49 3.61 3.33
N LEU A 50 -1.81 2.49 3.62
CA LEU A 50 -0.80 2.44 4.67
C LEU A 50 0.47 3.19 4.28
N GLU A 51 0.95 3.04 3.05
CA GLU A 51 2.15 3.74 2.54
C GLU A 51 1.94 5.26 2.48
N LYS A 52 0.72 5.71 2.17
CA LYS A 52 0.37 7.12 2.14
C LYS A 52 0.56 7.81 3.49
N ASN A 53 0.40 7.10 4.59
CA ASN A 53 0.69 7.64 5.92
C ASN A 53 2.17 8.04 6.08
N PHE A 54 3.07 7.44 5.29
CA PHE A 54 4.51 7.68 5.30
C PHE A 54 4.98 8.52 4.10
N GLU A 55 4.04 9.13 3.37
CA GLU A 55 4.36 9.91 2.18
C GLU A 55 5.34 11.05 2.51
N GLY A 56 6.36 11.19 1.68
CA GLY A 56 7.39 12.20 1.86
C GLY A 56 8.52 11.84 2.82
N PHE A 57 8.37 10.83 3.69
CA PHE A 57 9.47 10.41 4.57
C PHE A 57 10.52 9.57 3.83
N ALA A 58 11.79 9.86 4.12
CA ALA A 58 12.89 9.04 3.63
C ALA A 58 12.84 7.65 4.26
N THR A 59 12.79 6.61 3.43
CA THR A 59 12.70 5.21 3.88
C THR A 59 13.96 4.75 4.61
N ASN A 60 15.13 5.36 4.30
CA ASN A 60 16.44 5.11 4.88
C ASN A 60 16.77 6.11 5.99
N SER A 61 15.82 6.43 6.86
CA SER A 61 16.01 7.40 7.94
C SER A 61 15.87 6.79 9.33
N VAL A 62 16.59 7.37 10.28
CA VAL A 62 16.47 7.07 11.71
C VAL A 62 16.26 8.38 12.46
N ILE A 63 15.26 8.41 13.31
CA ILE A 63 14.92 9.53 14.17
C ILE A 63 15.30 9.17 15.59
N VAL A 64 16.05 10.04 16.25
CA VAL A 64 16.58 9.85 17.59
C VAL A 64 15.95 10.83 18.55
N ALA A 65 15.31 10.34 19.60
CA ALA A 65 14.77 11.12 20.69
C ALA A 65 15.42 10.69 22.02
N ALA A 66 15.62 11.67 22.92
CA ALA A 66 16.11 11.39 24.27
C ALA A 66 14.95 10.95 25.17
N GLU A 67 15.17 9.90 25.95
CA GLU A 67 14.26 9.38 26.95
C GLU A 67 14.95 9.30 28.30
N GLU A 68 14.22 8.97 29.34
CA GLU A 68 14.75 8.81 30.69
C GLU A 68 15.65 7.57 30.79
N THR A 69 16.82 7.67 31.47
CA THR A 69 17.71 6.53 31.63
C THR A 69 17.14 5.50 32.61
N THR A 70 17.20 4.23 32.27
CA THR A 70 16.69 3.16 33.13
C THR A 70 17.78 2.41 33.89
N LYS A 71 19.05 2.70 33.59
CA LYS A 71 20.20 2.05 34.24
C LYS A 71 21.19 3.06 34.81
N PRO A 72 21.75 2.80 36.01
CA PRO A 72 22.82 3.62 36.55
C PRO A 72 24.12 3.40 35.77
N TYR A 73 24.85 4.48 35.46
CA TYR A 73 26.12 4.38 34.73
C TYR A 73 27.06 5.51 35.05
N LYS A 74 28.36 5.19 35.25
CA LYS A 74 29.46 6.15 35.52
C LYS A 74 29.11 7.20 36.57
N GLY A 75 28.48 6.77 37.66
CA GLY A 75 28.15 7.65 38.80
C GLY A 75 26.80 8.37 38.68
N PHE A 76 26.12 8.25 37.57
CA PHE A 76 24.75 8.75 37.43
C PHE A 76 23.73 7.67 37.84
N LYS A 77 22.66 8.12 38.49
CA LYS A 77 21.53 7.27 38.87
C LYS A 77 20.63 6.95 37.67
N GLU A 78 19.85 5.89 37.77
CA GLU A 78 18.68 5.66 36.90
C GLU A 78 17.66 6.79 37.06
N GLY A 79 16.74 6.95 36.09
CA GLY A 79 15.72 8.01 36.12
C GLY A 79 16.29 9.38 35.77
N ARG A 80 17.43 9.45 35.13
CA ARG A 80 18.03 10.72 34.74
C ARG A 80 17.43 11.22 33.41
N GLN A 81 16.84 12.43 33.44
CA GLN A 81 16.50 13.16 32.22
C GLN A 81 17.75 13.75 31.59
N TRP A 82 17.90 13.61 30.32
CA TRP A 82 18.98 14.16 29.52
C TRP A 82 18.44 14.72 28.22
N ASN A 83 19.19 15.47 27.47
CA ASN A 83 18.74 16.08 26.22
C ASN A 83 19.81 15.90 25.16
N LEU A 84 19.37 15.69 23.93
CA LEU A 84 20.21 15.80 22.75
C LEU A 84 20.74 17.24 22.62
N ARG A 85 21.92 17.36 22.05
CA ARG A 85 22.58 18.66 21.86
C ARG A 85 23.00 18.87 20.41
N TYR A 86 23.13 20.10 19.99
CA TYR A 86 23.59 20.43 18.64
C TYR A 86 24.95 19.81 18.31
N LYS A 87 25.86 19.72 19.31
CA LYS A 87 27.15 19.04 19.17
C LYS A 87 27.04 17.54 18.83
N ASP A 88 25.94 16.89 19.15
CA ASP A 88 25.73 15.49 18.79
C ASP A 88 25.56 15.33 17.30
N ILE A 89 25.00 16.34 16.61
CA ILE A 89 24.84 16.37 15.15
C ILE A 89 26.23 16.41 14.47
N GLU A 90 27.11 17.30 14.89
CA GLU A 90 28.48 17.40 14.35
C GLU A 90 29.26 16.10 14.59
N ARG A 91 29.05 15.50 15.75
CA ARG A 91 29.72 14.27 16.14
C ARG A 91 29.20 13.08 15.31
N LEU A 92 27.90 12.99 15.09
CA LEU A 92 27.32 11.97 14.22
C LEU A 92 27.82 12.11 12.77
N LYS A 93 27.87 13.33 12.22
CA LYS A 93 28.46 13.62 10.89
C LYS A 93 29.92 13.15 10.77
N THR A 94 30.70 13.27 11.85
CA THR A 94 32.10 12.86 11.84
C THR A 94 32.32 11.37 12.06
N MET A 95 31.56 10.77 12.99
CA MET A 95 31.78 9.38 13.43
C MET A 95 30.99 8.34 12.63
N VAL A 96 29.97 8.77 11.89
CA VAL A 96 29.12 7.95 11.04
C VAL A 96 29.02 8.60 9.65
N PRO A 97 30.11 8.56 8.86
CA PRO A 97 30.16 9.26 7.56
C PRO A 97 29.23 8.68 6.50
N GLU A 98 28.63 7.51 6.75
CA GLU A 98 27.61 6.90 5.89
C GLU A 98 26.26 7.64 5.96
N LEU A 99 26.09 8.54 6.93
CA LEU A 99 24.93 9.41 7.02
C LEU A 99 25.07 10.59 6.04
N GLU A 100 24.15 10.70 5.10
CA GLU A 100 24.11 11.82 4.15
C GLU A 100 23.58 13.10 4.84
N VAL A 101 22.57 12.93 5.69
CA VAL A 101 21.93 14.03 6.42
C VAL A 101 21.88 13.72 7.91
N VAL A 102 22.25 14.72 8.71
CA VAL A 102 22.01 14.75 10.16
C VAL A 102 21.52 16.15 10.50
N THR A 103 20.25 16.27 10.91
CA THR A 103 19.58 17.56 11.09
C THR A 103 18.78 17.59 12.39
N PRO A 104 18.73 18.74 13.10
CA PRO A 104 17.92 18.90 14.30
C PRO A 104 16.45 19.12 13.97
N LEU A 105 15.61 18.80 14.92
CA LEU A 105 14.20 19.15 14.94
C LEU A 105 13.79 19.54 16.36
N LEU A 106 13.06 20.67 16.48
CA LEU A 106 12.41 21.12 17.71
C LEU A 106 10.90 21.13 17.52
N PRO A 107 10.16 20.18 18.08
CA PRO A 107 8.70 20.18 18.01
C PRO A 107 8.09 20.94 19.19
N GLU A 108 6.97 21.60 18.96
CA GLU A 108 6.12 22.21 19.97
C GLU A 108 4.64 22.01 19.61
N TRP A 109 3.86 21.53 20.56
CA TRP A 109 2.43 21.21 20.36
C TRP A 109 1.54 22.21 21.06
N GLY A 110 0.26 22.23 20.66
CA GLY A 110 -0.77 23.00 21.36
C GLY A 110 -0.65 24.50 21.16
N ARG A 111 -0.08 24.95 20.06
CA ARG A 111 -0.02 26.36 19.67
C ARG A 111 -1.26 26.75 18.86
N THR A 112 -1.51 28.03 18.83
CA THR A 112 -2.60 28.64 18.08
C THR A 112 -2.01 29.64 17.10
N ALA A 113 -2.42 29.51 15.83
CA ALA A 113 -2.14 30.48 14.80
C ALA A 113 -3.35 31.35 14.53
N THR A 114 -3.17 32.64 14.39
CA THR A 114 -4.25 33.61 14.16
C THR A 114 -3.94 34.52 12.98
N ARG A 115 -4.97 34.87 12.23
CA ARG A 115 -4.94 35.89 11.20
C ARG A 115 -6.31 36.58 11.18
N ASP A 116 -6.31 37.88 11.42
CA ASP A 116 -7.53 38.65 11.56
C ASP A 116 -8.50 38.00 12.58
N GLU A 117 -9.71 37.60 12.16
CA GLU A 117 -10.69 36.92 13.01
C GLU A 117 -10.57 35.38 12.98
N HIS A 118 -9.71 34.83 12.11
CA HIS A 118 -9.55 33.38 11.95
C HIS A 118 -8.48 32.81 12.90
N THR A 119 -8.80 31.66 13.46
CA THR A 119 -7.95 30.97 14.43
C THR A 119 -7.82 29.50 14.09
N ALA A 120 -6.60 28.98 14.04
CA ALA A 120 -6.31 27.58 13.81
C ALA A 120 -5.43 27.00 14.94
N SER A 121 -5.80 25.82 15.44
CA SER A 121 -4.93 25.06 16.33
C SER A 121 -3.84 24.42 15.49
N CYS A 122 -2.58 24.48 15.96
CA CYS A 122 -1.44 23.98 15.22
C CYS A 122 -0.35 23.39 16.12
N SER A 123 0.52 22.58 15.53
CA SER A 123 1.84 22.27 16.05
C SER A 123 2.89 23.06 15.28
N VAL A 124 3.97 23.41 15.95
CA VAL A 124 5.08 24.16 15.35
C VAL A 124 6.32 23.29 15.37
N LYS A 125 7.02 23.20 14.25
CA LYS A 125 8.33 22.53 14.19
C LYS A 125 9.41 23.47 13.68
N GLY A 126 10.52 23.54 14.44
CA GLY A 126 11.73 24.23 14.01
C GLY A 126 12.67 23.25 13.32
N VAL A 127 13.03 23.52 12.07
CA VAL A 127 13.89 22.63 11.26
C VAL A 127 14.96 23.40 10.52
N GLU A 128 16.04 22.72 10.10
CA GLU A 128 17.01 23.21 9.15
C GLU A 128 16.60 22.93 7.70
N ALA A 129 17.30 23.56 6.76
CA ALA A 129 17.00 23.40 5.33
C ALA A 129 17.15 21.95 4.84
N ASP A 130 18.09 21.19 5.39
CA ASP A 130 18.34 19.80 5.04
C ASP A 130 17.21 18.84 5.46
N TYR A 131 16.29 19.30 6.31
CA TYR A 131 15.12 18.50 6.72
C TYR A 131 14.23 18.09 5.54
N VAL A 132 14.26 18.82 4.43
CA VAL A 132 13.59 18.45 3.18
C VAL A 132 13.99 17.06 2.68
N LYS A 133 15.20 16.59 3.03
CA LYS A 133 15.66 15.23 2.69
C LYS A 133 15.14 14.16 3.65
N VAL A 134 14.69 14.54 4.85
CA VAL A 134 14.06 13.65 5.82
C VAL A 134 12.58 13.49 5.51
N GLN A 135 11.91 14.63 5.26
CA GLN A 135 10.51 14.69 4.89
C GLN A 135 10.36 15.70 3.75
N ALA A 136 10.13 15.19 2.55
CA ALA A 136 9.90 16.00 1.36
C ALA A 136 8.50 16.62 1.41
N PRO A 137 8.37 17.96 1.35
CA PRO A 137 7.08 18.63 1.34
C PRO A 137 6.40 18.50 -0.04
N THR A 138 5.08 18.47 -0.06
CA THR A 138 4.27 18.61 -1.28
C THR A 138 3.72 20.02 -1.34
N LEU A 139 4.45 20.92 -2.01
CA LEU A 139 4.10 22.33 -2.03
C LEU A 139 2.96 22.64 -3.02
N LYS A 140 1.91 23.28 -2.53
CA LYS A 140 0.83 23.83 -3.35
C LYS A 140 1.13 25.26 -3.79
N PHE A 141 1.70 26.07 -2.91
CA PHE A 141 2.10 27.45 -3.15
C PHE A 141 3.50 27.70 -2.57
N GLY A 142 4.22 28.60 -3.19
CA GLY A 142 5.46 29.12 -2.69
C GLY A 142 6.66 28.17 -2.69
N ARG A 143 7.46 28.23 -1.62
CA ARG A 143 8.69 27.45 -1.44
C ARG A 143 8.85 26.96 -0.01
N TYR A 144 9.74 25.98 0.17
CA TYR A 144 10.15 25.51 1.48
C TYR A 144 11.29 26.38 2.05
N LEU A 145 11.64 26.14 3.34
CA LEU A 145 12.75 26.78 4.01
C LEU A 145 14.07 26.51 3.30
N ASN A 146 14.93 27.50 3.25
CA ASN A 146 16.28 27.38 2.71
C ASN A 146 17.34 27.78 3.76
N GLN A 147 18.61 27.53 3.43
CA GLN A 147 19.74 27.82 4.33
C GLN A 147 19.82 29.30 4.71
N VAL A 148 19.45 30.21 3.82
CA VAL A 148 19.46 31.67 4.09
C VAL A 148 18.43 32.04 5.15
N ASP A 149 17.25 31.42 5.13
CA ASP A 149 16.20 31.66 6.13
C ASP A 149 16.67 31.22 7.53
N VAL A 150 17.36 30.07 7.60
CA VAL A 150 17.90 29.53 8.87
C VAL A 150 19.04 30.37 9.38
N MET A 151 20.02 30.72 8.52
CA MET A 151 21.21 31.49 8.93
C MET A 151 20.87 32.91 9.37
N HIS A 152 19.95 33.57 8.69
CA HIS A 152 19.54 34.94 9.01
C HIS A 152 18.38 35.02 10.01
N LYS A 153 17.99 33.91 10.61
CA LYS A 153 16.88 33.84 11.58
C LYS A 153 15.60 34.54 11.07
N ARG A 154 15.26 34.33 9.79
CA ARG A 154 14.09 34.97 9.21
C ARG A 154 12.82 34.45 9.83
N LYS A 155 11.92 35.35 10.20
CA LYS A 155 10.59 34.99 10.71
C LYS A 155 9.66 34.63 9.55
N VAL A 156 9.93 33.49 8.94
CA VAL A 156 9.15 32.91 7.84
C VAL A 156 8.59 31.56 8.25
N CYS A 157 7.49 31.16 7.63
CA CYS A 157 6.88 29.87 7.91
C CYS A 157 6.30 29.20 6.66
N VAL A 158 6.27 27.88 6.69
CA VAL A 158 5.48 27.03 5.77
C VAL A 158 4.33 26.47 6.58
N ILE A 159 3.10 26.58 6.05
CA ILE A 159 1.87 26.16 6.75
C ILE A 159 1.28 24.92 6.11
N GLY A 160 0.73 24.03 6.95
CA GLY A 160 0.02 22.84 6.49
C GLY A 160 -1.35 23.16 5.90
N GLU A 161 -1.92 22.22 5.16
CA GLU A 161 -3.15 22.38 4.38
C GLU A 161 -4.34 22.82 5.24
N ARG A 162 -4.52 22.24 6.45
CA ARG A 162 -5.65 22.57 7.31
C ARG A 162 -5.51 23.96 7.93
N VAL A 163 -4.29 24.33 8.34
CA VAL A 163 -3.97 25.67 8.82
C VAL A 163 -4.26 26.70 7.71
N TRP A 164 -3.81 26.42 6.48
CA TRP A 164 -4.09 27.27 5.32
C TRP A 164 -5.59 27.43 5.06
N LYS A 165 -6.36 26.35 4.98
CA LYS A 165 -7.80 26.40 4.75
C LYS A 165 -8.56 27.14 5.85
N THR A 166 -8.08 27.07 7.10
CA THR A 166 -8.72 27.73 8.24
C THR A 166 -8.41 29.23 8.28
N LEU A 167 -7.17 29.62 8.04
CA LEU A 167 -6.73 31.03 8.10
C LEU A 167 -6.99 31.80 6.81
N PHE A 168 -7.18 31.11 5.69
CA PHE A 168 -7.38 31.66 4.35
C PHE A 168 -8.59 30.97 3.67
N PRO A 169 -9.83 31.23 4.16
CA PRO A 169 -11.02 30.51 3.70
C PRO A 169 -11.34 30.75 2.22
N ASP A 170 -10.91 31.88 1.66
CA ASP A 170 -11.09 32.21 0.24
C ASP A 170 -10.24 31.32 -0.69
N GLY A 171 -9.28 30.57 -0.14
CA GLY A 171 -8.44 29.64 -0.88
C GLY A 171 -7.31 30.29 -1.69
N ASP A 172 -7.06 31.58 -1.46
CA ASP A 172 -6.02 32.35 -2.14
C ASP A 172 -4.60 31.92 -1.74
N ASP A 173 -3.62 32.35 -2.56
CA ASP A 173 -2.19 32.17 -2.23
C ASP A 173 -1.82 33.00 -1.03
N PRO A 174 -1.41 32.37 0.10
CA PRO A 174 -1.05 33.06 1.32
C PRO A 174 0.39 33.59 1.31
N CYS A 175 1.17 33.29 0.29
CA CYS A 175 2.60 33.66 0.27
C CYS A 175 2.80 35.16 0.32
N GLY A 176 3.69 35.60 1.22
CA GLY A 176 3.94 37.01 1.48
C GLY A 176 3.07 37.62 2.59
N GLN A 177 1.96 36.99 2.97
CA GLN A 177 1.10 37.45 4.06
C GLN A 177 1.65 37.02 5.42
N TYR A 178 1.14 37.64 6.50
CA TYR A 178 1.59 37.39 7.86
C TYR A 178 0.53 36.65 8.66
N ILE A 179 0.97 35.71 9.49
CA ILE A 179 0.18 35.03 10.51
C ILE A 179 0.86 35.21 11.87
N CYS A 180 0.08 35.25 12.94
CA CYS A 180 0.59 35.33 14.30
C CYS A 180 0.52 33.93 14.94
N VAL A 181 1.66 33.43 15.41
CA VAL A 181 1.78 32.14 16.10
C VAL A 181 2.39 32.36 17.48
N GLY A 182 1.63 32.10 18.54
CA GLY A 182 2.13 32.31 19.90
C GLY A 182 2.58 33.74 20.20
N GLY A 183 1.95 34.74 19.57
CA GLY A 183 2.29 36.16 19.75
C GLY A 183 3.42 36.68 18.84
N ILE A 184 3.94 35.86 17.93
CA ILE A 184 5.00 36.23 17.00
C ILE A 184 4.47 36.18 15.57
N TYR A 185 4.77 37.23 14.80
CA TYR A 185 4.38 37.30 13.39
C TYR A 185 5.38 36.63 12.48
N TYR A 186 4.89 35.75 11.62
CA TYR A 186 5.66 35.05 10.60
C TYR A 186 5.10 35.35 9.21
N GLN A 187 5.97 35.56 8.26
CA GLN A 187 5.59 35.65 6.87
C GLN A 187 5.43 34.25 6.28
N VAL A 188 4.28 33.97 5.70
CA VAL A 188 4.04 32.71 4.98
C VAL A 188 4.85 32.70 3.69
N ILE A 189 5.67 31.66 3.47
CA ILE A 189 6.49 31.48 2.27
C ILE A 189 6.08 30.26 1.43
N GLY A 190 5.22 29.39 1.97
CA GLY A 190 4.73 28.22 1.26
C GLY A 190 3.61 27.53 2.00
N VAL A 191 2.87 26.69 1.25
CA VAL A 191 1.82 25.84 1.76
C VAL A 191 2.16 24.39 1.43
N ASP A 192 2.30 23.56 2.46
CA ASP A 192 2.55 22.12 2.34
C ASP A 192 1.21 21.37 2.43
N VAL A 193 0.87 20.64 1.36
CA VAL A 193 -0.33 19.80 1.28
C VAL A 193 0.01 18.31 1.43
N CYS A 194 1.17 17.99 1.98
CA CYS A 194 1.56 16.63 2.27
C CYS A 194 0.52 15.96 3.19
N THR A 195 0.05 14.79 2.79
CA THR A 195 -0.99 14.05 3.51
C THR A 195 -0.43 13.02 4.48
N SER A 196 0.85 13.11 4.80
CA SER A 196 1.49 12.23 5.78
C SER A 196 0.77 12.30 7.13
N ASN A 197 0.27 11.15 7.59
CA ASN A 197 -0.39 11.01 8.90
C ASN A 197 0.54 10.39 9.96
N ILE A 198 1.85 10.43 9.75
CA ILE A 198 2.77 10.02 10.81
C ILE A 198 2.69 11.08 11.91
N ASN A 199 1.94 10.77 12.95
CA ASN A 199 1.83 11.60 14.16
C ASN A 199 3.06 11.50 15.07
N LEU A 200 4.27 11.52 14.50
CA LEU A 200 5.48 11.57 15.32
C LEU A 200 5.60 12.90 16.07
N TRP A 201 5.14 13.97 15.41
CA TRP A 201 5.27 15.33 15.92
C TRP A 201 3.97 16.14 15.79
N GLY A 202 2.92 15.58 15.19
CA GLY A 202 1.66 16.20 14.83
C GLY A 202 1.24 15.82 13.41
N ASN A 203 -0.03 16.10 13.07
CA ASN A 203 -0.52 15.89 11.72
C ASN A 203 0.07 16.96 10.80
N SER A 204 0.73 16.58 9.70
CA SER A 204 1.34 17.49 8.72
C SER A 204 0.37 18.59 8.24
N ALA A 205 -0.93 18.29 8.17
CA ALA A 205 -1.95 19.25 7.79
C ALA A 205 -2.13 20.40 8.82
N ASP A 206 -1.81 20.15 10.10
CA ASP A 206 -1.92 21.12 11.19
C ASP A 206 -0.57 21.72 11.59
N GLU A 207 0.51 21.39 10.85
CA GLU A 207 1.85 21.83 11.19
C GLU A 207 2.18 23.22 10.61
N ILE A 208 2.99 23.95 11.36
CA ILE A 208 3.67 25.16 10.92
C ILE A 208 5.16 24.92 11.05
N THR A 209 5.88 24.98 9.94
CA THR A 209 7.32 24.77 9.90
C THR A 209 8.05 26.12 9.86
N ILE A 210 8.96 26.34 10.81
CA ILE A 210 9.78 27.56 10.93
C ILE A 210 11.26 27.21 10.98
N PRO A 211 12.19 28.18 10.75
CA PRO A 211 13.61 27.92 10.90
C PRO A 211 13.99 27.46 12.32
N PHE A 212 14.85 26.43 12.41
CA PHE A 212 15.34 25.87 13.68
C PHE A 212 15.92 26.95 14.61
N THR A 213 16.70 27.85 14.05
CA THR A 213 17.34 28.93 14.82
C THR A 213 16.33 29.89 15.44
N VAL A 214 15.22 30.18 14.76
CA VAL A 214 14.13 30.98 15.29
C VAL A 214 13.42 30.25 16.42
N MET A 215 13.12 28.97 16.21
CA MET A 215 12.46 28.14 17.22
C MET A 215 13.32 27.99 18.48
N SER A 216 14.63 27.76 18.32
CA SER A 216 15.57 27.65 19.43
C SER A 216 15.63 28.93 20.28
N ASP A 217 15.59 30.10 19.64
CA ASP A 217 15.57 31.38 20.35
C ASP A 217 14.26 31.58 21.15
N ILE A 218 13.12 31.22 20.56
CA ILE A 218 11.79 31.35 21.18
C ILE A 218 11.65 30.43 22.40
N MET A 219 12.09 29.18 22.26
CA MET A 219 12.05 28.20 23.35
C MET A 219 13.13 28.39 24.39
N ASN A 220 14.07 29.31 24.15
CA ASN A 220 15.30 29.48 24.95
C ASN A 220 16.00 28.12 25.18
N SER A 221 16.07 27.31 24.14
CA SER A 221 16.60 25.95 24.23
C SER A 221 18.11 25.87 24.32
N GLY A 222 18.82 26.99 23.99
CA GLY A 222 20.28 27.05 23.96
C GLY A 222 20.89 26.04 22.99
N ASP A 223 21.63 25.06 23.51
CA ASP A 223 22.32 23.99 22.78
C ASP A 223 21.41 22.71 22.65
N LYS A 224 20.22 22.71 23.27
CA LYS A 224 19.36 21.55 23.29
C LYS A 224 18.61 21.36 21.95
N VAL A 225 18.50 20.12 21.55
CA VAL A 225 17.75 19.68 20.38
C VAL A 225 16.67 18.73 20.84
N GLY A 226 15.45 18.87 20.34
CA GLY A 226 14.37 17.95 20.70
C GLY A 226 14.61 16.57 20.13
N VAL A 227 14.96 16.53 18.85
CA VAL A 227 15.14 15.29 18.09
C VAL A 227 16.25 15.47 17.06
N ILE A 228 16.97 14.41 16.77
CA ILE A 228 17.92 14.36 15.66
C ILE A 228 17.35 13.43 14.59
N CYS A 229 17.19 13.97 13.38
CA CYS A 229 16.79 13.19 12.22
C CYS A 229 18.03 12.89 11.37
N THR A 230 18.18 11.63 10.96
CA THR A 230 19.30 11.17 10.14
C THR A 230 18.79 10.47 8.89
N VAL A 231 19.48 10.64 7.76
CA VAL A 231 19.22 9.90 6.53
C VAL A 231 20.51 9.25 6.08
N GLY A 232 20.49 7.97 5.78
CA GLY A 232 21.62 7.23 5.25
C GLY A 232 21.86 7.54 3.77
N GLY A 233 23.10 7.43 3.34
CA GLY A 233 23.45 7.51 1.93
C GLY A 233 22.78 6.41 1.09
N SER A 234 22.85 6.54 -0.23
CA SER A 234 22.25 5.58 -1.15
C SER A 234 22.82 4.16 -0.94
N GLY A 235 21.94 3.17 -0.73
CA GLY A 235 22.31 1.77 -0.54
C GLY A 235 22.84 1.42 0.86
N VAL A 236 22.78 2.32 1.80
CA VAL A 236 23.21 2.09 3.20
C VAL A 236 22.05 1.44 3.98
N ASN A 237 22.36 0.39 4.72
CA ASN A 237 21.40 -0.30 5.60
C ASN A 237 21.35 0.43 6.96
N MET A 238 20.23 1.08 7.25
CA MET A 238 20.08 1.84 8.50
C MET A 238 19.98 0.94 9.74
N ASN A 239 19.62 -0.34 9.58
CA ASN A 239 19.60 -1.29 10.71
C ASN A 239 21.00 -1.52 11.29
N GLU A 240 22.03 -1.51 10.44
CA GLU A 240 23.42 -1.64 10.87
C GLU A 240 23.93 -0.35 11.50
N LEU A 241 23.50 0.80 10.97
CA LEU A 241 23.92 2.10 11.50
C LEU A 241 23.23 2.47 12.81
N GLU A 242 22.03 2.00 13.08
CA GLU A 242 21.29 2.28 14.30
C GLU A 242 22.12 2.01 15.55
N GLY A 243 22.80 0.86 15.61
CA GLY A 243 23.69 0.49 16.72
C GLY A 243 24.86 1.47 16.90
N ARG A 244 25.44 1.95 15.79
CA ARG A 244 26.54 2.93 15.81
C ARG A 244 26.04 4.31 16.25
N ILE A 245 24.91 4.76 15.74
CA ILE A 245 24.27 6.03 16.14
C ILE A 245 24.04 6.01 17.65
N ARG A 246 23.44 4.94 18.17
CA ARG A 246 23.20 4.73 19.60
C ARG A 246 24.49 4.81 20.42
N GLN A 247 25.54 4.11 19.99
CA GLN A 247 26.82 4.11 20.69
C GLN A 247 27.51 5.49 20.75
N VAL A 248 27.45 6.24 19.64
CA VAL A 248 28.04 7.57 19.57
C VAL A 248 27.36 8.52 20.56
N ILE A 249 26.03 8.51 20.61
CA ILE A 249 25.24 9.37 21.50
C ILE A 249 25.39 8.89 22.96
N ALA A 250 25.27 7.60 23.23
CA ALA A 250 25.37 7.02 24.57
C ALA A 250 26.72 7.35 25.24
N ARG A 251 27.83 7.26 24.50
CA ARG A 251 29.17 7.61 25.02
C ARG A 251 29.24 9.07 25.43
N GLN A 252 28.66 9.96 24.67
CA GLN A 252 28.69 11.40 24.93
C GLN A 252 27.90 11.79 26.17
N HIS A 253 26.75 11.14 26.37
CA HIS A 253 25.82 11.47 27.44
C HIS A 253 25.98 10.58 28.67
N TYR A 254 27.02 9.74 28.73
CA TYR A 254 27.27 8.80 29.85
C TYR A 254 26.05 7.93 30.11
N ILE A 255 25.52 7.31 29.03
CA ILE A 255 24.42 6.34 29.07
C ILE A 255 25.02 4.94 29.01
N ALA A 256 24.44 3.99 29.74
CA ALA A 256 24.87 2.60 29.70
C ALA A 256 24.68 2.02 28.29
N PRO A 257 25.68 1.32 27.71
CA PRO A 257 25.61 0.80 26.35
C PRO A 257 24.43 -0.18 26.11
N ASP A 258 23.97 -0.81 27.17
CA ASP A 258 22.88 -1.78 27.20
C ASP A 258 21.53 -1.17 27.61
N ASP A 259 21.47 0.14 27.89
CA ASP A 259 20.25 0.87 28.20
C ASP A 259 19.55 1.28 26.90
N LYS A 260 18.67 0.41 26.41
CA LYS A 260 17.93 0.66 25.14
C LYS A 260 16.81 1.67 25.33
N GLU A 261 16.29 1.83 26.53
CA GLU A 261 15.16 2.70 26.83
C GLU A 261 15.57 4.17 27.01
N ALA A 262 16.84 4.44 27.33
CA ALA A 262 17.34 5.79 27.49
C ALA A 262 17.25 6.68 26.24
N MET A 263 17.09 6.09 25.06
CA MET A 263 16.84 6.79 23.80
C MET A 263 15.98 5.95 22.88
N THR A 264 14.96 6.58 22.31
CA THR A 264 14.14 5.99 21.23
C THR A 264 14.81 6.24 19.89
N LEU A 265 15.11 5.16 19.15
CA LEU A 265 15.53 5.23 17.76
C LEU A 265 14.38 4.67 16.90
N LEU A 266 13.71 5.58 16.20
CA LEU A 266 12.68 5.18 15.26
C LEU A 266 13.32 5.00 13.88
N ASN A 267 13.51 3.75 13.53
CA ASN A 267 14.09 3.36 12.24
C ASN A 267 12.97 3.17 11.21
N MET A 268 12.90 4.08 10.23
CA MET A 268 11.87 4.04 9.18
C MET A 268 12.05 2.83 8.26
N GLU A 269 13.29 2.37 8.01
CA GLU A 269 13.55 1.18 7.20
C GLU A 269 12.89 -0.06 7.83
N VAL A 270 12.95 -0.19 9.17
CA VAL A 270 12.26 -1.28 9.90
C VAL A 270 10.76 -1.16 9.73
N MET A 271 10.19 0.03 9.88
CA MET A 271 8.76 0.27 9.72
C MET A 271 8.26 -0.12 8.32
N PHE A 272 8.97 0.34 7.28
CA PHE A 272 8.65 -0.04 5.90
C PHE A 272 8.82 -1.53 5.65
N SER A 273 9.87 -2.15 6.20
CA SER A 273 10.11 -3.58 6.06
C SER A 273 9.02 -4.43 6.72
N ILE A 274 8.49 -4.00 7.85
CA ILE A 274 7.35 -4.65 8.52
C ILE A 274 6.12 -4.62 7.63
N ILE A 275 5.82 -3.45 7.03
CA ILE A 275 4.69 -3.29 6.10
C ILE A 275 4.89 -4.20 4.88
N ASP A 276 6.07 -4.18 4.26
CA ASP A 276 6.36 -5.03 3.09
C ASP A 276 6.27 -6.52 3.41
N ASN A 277 6.80 -6.96 4.56
CA ASN A 277 6.73 -8.36 4.98
C ASN A 277 5.28 -8.77 5.28
N LEU A 278 4.49 -7.91 5.90
CA LEU A 278 3.06 -8.13 6.11
C LEU A 278 2.34 -8.35 4.78
N PHE A 279 2.56 -7.46 3.80
CA PHE A 279 1.93 -7.59 2.49
C PHE A 279 2.46 -8.77 1.67
N ARG A 280 3.72 -9.17 1.83
CA ARG A 280 4.23 -10.44 1.26
C ARG A 280 3.47 -11.64 1.83
N GLY A 281 3.24 -11.66 3.14
CA GLY A 281 2.44 -12.69 3.79
C GLY A 281 0.98 -12.70 3.31
N ILE A 282 0.34 -11.54 3.24
CA ILE A 282 -1.02 -11.39 2.71
C ILE A 282 -1.09 -11.87 1.26
N ASN A 283 -0.15 -11.45 0.41
CA ASN A 283 -0.11 -11.88 -0.99
C ASN A 283 0.07 -13.39 -1.13
N PHE A 284 0.90 -14.01 -0.29
CA PHE A 284 1.02 -15.48 -0.27
C PHE A 284 -0.31 -16.14 0.06
N LEU A 285 -1.03 -15.66 1.07
CA LEU A 285 -2.36 -16.18 1.42
C LEU A 285 -3.39 -15.95 0.32
N ILE A 286 -3.38 -14.80 -0.34
CA ILE A 286 -4.26 -14.50 -1.48
C ILE A 286 -4.04 -15.53 -2.60
N TRP A 287 -2.79 -15.80 -2.95
CA TRP A 287 -2.47 -16.81 -3.96
C TRP A 287 -2.86 -18.22 -3.53
N LEU A 288 -2.62 -18.59 -2.29
CA LEU A 288 -2.97 -19.90 -1.76
C LEU A 288 -4.49 -20.13 -1.83
N VAL A 289 -5.27 -19.20 -1.31
CA VAL A 289 -6.75 -19.26 -1.31
C VAL A 289 -7.27 -19.15 -2.74
N GLY A 290 -6.73 -18.24 -3.54
CA GLY A 290 -7.16 -18.02 -4.93
C GLY A 290 -6.94 -19.25 -5.81
N ILE A 291 -5.77 -19.87 -5.76
CA ILE A 291 -5.52 -21.11 -6.48
C ILE A 291 -6.43 -22.23 -5.97
N GLY A 292 -6.60 -22.35 -4.65
CA GLY A 292 -7.50 -23.35 -4.05
C GLY A 292 -8.95 -23.21 -4.52
N THR A 293 -9.48 -21.98 -4.58
CA THR A 293 -10.85 -21.71 -5.06
C THR A 293 -11.00 -21.95 -6.55
N LEU A 294 -9.99 -21.59 -7.36
CA LEU A 294 -9.99 -21.87 -8.79
C LEU A 294 -9.95 -23.39 -9.08
N LEU A 295 -9.13 -24.14 -8.34
CA LEU A 295 -9.10 -25.61 -8.44
C LEU A 295 -10.44 -26.24 -8.04
N ALA A 296 -11.05 -25.78 -6.95
CA ALA A 296 -12.38 -26.24 -6.55
C ALA A 296 -13.43 -25.96 -7.63
N GLY A 297 -13.38 -24.77 -8.26
CA GLY A 297 -14.22 -24.41 -9.40
C GLY A 297 -13.99 -25.35 -10.61
N ALA A 298 -12.73 -25.63 -10.95
CA ALA A 298 -12.37 -26.53 -12.05
C ALA A 298 -12.86 -27.96 -11.80
N ILE A 299 -12.70 -28.49 -10.59
CA ILE A 299 -13.22 -29.81 -10.20
C ILE A 299 -14.75 -29.83 -10.29
N GLY A 300 -15.43 -28.76 -9.87
CA GLY A 300 -16.87 -28.60 -9.99
C GLY A 300 -17.34 -28.69 -11.46
N VAL A 301 -16.63 -27.99 -12.36
CA VAL A 301 -16.90 -28.08 -13.82
C VAL A 301 -16.70 -29.50 -14.33
N SER A 302 -15.59 -30.15 -14.00
CA SER A 302 -15.30 -31.52 -14.44
C SER A 302 -16.39 -32.51 -14.00
N ASN A 303 -16.81 -32.40 -12.73
CA ASN A 303 -17.85 -33.28 -12.20
C ASN A 303 -19.20 -33.08 -12.91
N ILE A 304 -19.61 -31.83 -13.17
CA ILE A 304 -20.85 -31.53 -13.85
C ILE A 304 -20.80 -31.96 -15.31
N MET A 305 -19.65 -31.72 -16.00
CA MET A 305 -19.47 -32.16 -17.38
C MET A 305 -19.52 -33.70 -17.51
N LEU A 306 -18.99 -34.45 -16.52
CA LEU A 306 -19.13 -35.91 -16.48
C LEU A 306 -20.60 -36.35 -16.42
N VAL A 307 -21.43 -35.64 -15.66
CA VAL A 307 -22.90 -35.93 -15.61
C VAL A 307 -23.56 -35.58 -16.94
N VAL A 308 -23.22 -34.43 -17.56
CA VAL A 308 -23.73 -34.02 -18.88
C VAL A 308 -23.40 -35.05 -19.94
N VAL A 309 -22.16 -35.56 -19.98
CA VAL A 309 -21.76 -36.62 -20.93
C VAL A 309 -22.58 -37.87 -20.73
N ARG A 310 -22.86 -38.26 -19.47
CA ARG A 310 -23.73 -39.44 -19.20
C ARG A 310 -25.16 -39.23 -19.68
N GLU A 311 -25.75 -38.06 -19.42
CA GLU A 311 -27.13 -37.75 -19.88
C GLU A 311 -27.28 -37.70 -21.40
N ARG A 312 -26.16 -37.28 -22.11
CA ARG A 312 -26.14 -37.21 -23.58
C ARG A 312 -25.54 -38.44 -24.23
N THR A 313 -25.41 -39.58 -23.52
CA THR A 313 -24.80 -40.79 -24.04
C THR A 313 -25.47 -41.27 -25.33
N VAL A 314 -26.81 -41.26 -25.41
CA VAL A 314 -27.58 -41.66 -26.61
C VAL A 314 -27.30 -40.68 -27.77
N GLU A 315 -27.32 -39.38 -27.54
CA GLU A 315 -27.06 -38.36 -28.55
C GLU A 315 -25.64 -38.53 -29.14
N ILE A 316 -24.63 -38.70 -28.25
CA ILE A 316 -23.23 -38.95 -28.63
C ILE A 316 -23.11 -40.27 -29.43
N GLY A 317 -23.83 -41.30 -29.00
CA GLY A 317 -23.88 -42.57 -29.70
C GLY A 317 -24.44 -42.47 -31.13
N ILE A 318 -25.52 -41.74 -31.31
CA ILE A 318 -26.12 -41.46 -32.62
C ILE A 318 -25.15 -40.68 -33.51
N ARG A 319 -24.53 -39.59 -33.01
CA ARG A 319 -23.52 -38.81 -33.76
C ARG A 319 -22.36 -39.68 -34.23
N ARG A 320 -21.87 -40.56 -33.37
CA ARG A 320 -20.82 -41.51 -33.73
C ARG A 320 -21.28 -42.57 -34.74
N ALA A 321 -22.50 -43.01 -34.69
CA ALA A 321 -23.07 -43.95 -35.65
C ALA A 321 -23.20 -43.33 -37.07
N ILE A 322 -23.48 -42.01 -37.15
CA ILE A 322 -23.59 -41.23 -38.40
C ILE A 322 -22.17 -40.87 -38.95
N GLY A 323 -21.08 -41.14 -38.20
CA GLY A 323 -19.72 -40.95 -38.70
C GLY A 323 -18.86 -39.87 -38.00
N ALA A 324 -19.34 -39.25 -36.88
CA ALA A 324 -18.55 -38.34 -36.11
C ALA A 324 -17.30 -39.04 -35.50
N THR A 325 -16.13 -38.42 -35.65
CA THR A 325 -14.90 -38.97 -35.09
C THR A 325 -14.83 -38.78 -33.58
N PRO A 326 -14.11 -39.63 -32.81
CA PRO A 326 -13.90 -39.40 -31.37
C PRO A 326 -13.30 -38.05 -31.04
N ARG A 327 -12.51 -37.51 -31.95
CA ARG A 327 -11.88 -36.17 -31.79
C ARG A 327 -12.88 -35.04 -31.92
N ASP A 328 -13.87 -35.17 -32.76
CA ASP A 328 -14.93 -34.15 -32.92
C ASP A 328 -15.74 -34.03 -31.63
N ILE A 329 -16.13 -35.17 -31.02
CA ILE A 329 -16.82 -35.19 -29.73
C ILE A 329 -15.96 -34.60 -28.62
N LEU A 330 -14.66 -34.97 -28.56
CA LEU A 330 -13.73 -34.43 -27.59
C LEU A 330 -13.63 -32.90 -27.71
N THR A 331 -13.44 -32.40 -28.94
CA THR A 331 -13.29 -30.95 -29.19
C THR A 331 -14.57 -30.21 -28.80
N GLN A 332 -15.75 -30.77 -29.12
CA GLN A 332 -17.04 -30.16 -28.76
C GLN A 332 -17.19 -29.99 -27.26
N ILE A 333 -16.93 -31.04 -26.46
CA ILE A 333 -17.05 -31.03 -25.01
C ILE A 333 -16.04 -30.04 -24.38
N ILE A 334 -14.81 -30.02 -24.87
CA ILE A 334 -13.80 -29.05 -24.40
C ILE A 334 -14.22 -27.62 -24.72
N LEU A 335 -14.72 -27.35 -25.93
CA LEU A 335 -15.18 -26.01 -26.31
C LEU A 335 -16.38 -25.57 -25.45
N GLU A 336 -17.30 -26.45 -25.12
CA GLU A 336 -18.43 -26.18 -24.23
C GLU A 336 -17.92 -25.74 -22.82
N GLY A 337 -16.95 -26.49 -22.25
CA GLY A 337 -16.33 -26.17 -20.97
C GLY A 337 -15.53 -24.87 -20.97
N VAL A 338 -14.74 -24.63 -22.02
CA VAL A 338 -13.95 -23.41 -22.18
C VAL A 338 -14.86 -22.19 -22.35
N THR A 339 -15.93 -22.30 -23.15
CA THR A 339 -16.88 -21.20 -23.34
C THR A 339 -17.56 -20.82 -22.02
N LEU A 340 -18.02 -21.79 -21.23
CA LEU A 340 -18.58 -21.57 -19.92
C LEU A 340 -17.57 -20.88 -18.98
N THR A 341 -16.32 -21.34 -19.03
CA THR A 341 -15.22 -20.80 -18.21
C THR A 341 -14.93 -19.35 -18.57
N ILE A 342 -14.91 -19.00 -19.86
CA ILE A 342 -14.68 -17.62 -20.32
C ILE A 342 -15.82 -16.71 -19.87
N VAL A 343 -17.07 -17.11 -20.08
CA VAL A 343 -18.24 -16.30 -19.69
C VAL A 343 -18.29 -16.07 -18.18
N ALA A 344 -18.09 -17.12 -17.40
CA ALA A 344 -18.07 -17.03 -15.94
C ALA A 344 -16.87 -16.21 -15.45
N GLY A 345 -15.68 -16.38 -16.06
CA GLY A 345 -14.48 -15.62 -15.73
C GLY A 345 -14.61 -14.14 -16.04
N MET A 346 -15.11 -13.81 -17.24
CA MET A 346 -15.36 -12.41 -17.63
C MET A 346 -16.33 -11.71 -16.66
N SER A 347 -17.41 -12.39 -16.28
CA SER A 347 -18.35 -11.85 -15.29
C SER A 347 -17.70 -11.64 -13.92
N GLY A 348 -16.78 -12.53 -13.50
CA GLY A 348 -16.00 -12.39 -12.28
C GLY A 348 -15.07 -11.18 -12.31
N ILE A 349 -14.37 -10.94 -13.43
CA ILE A 349 -13.53 -9.76 -13.64
C ILE A 349 -14.37 -8.48 -13.54
N VAL A 350 -15.45 -8.40 -14.30
CA VAL A 350 -16.33 -7.21 -14.32
C VAL A 350 -16.86 -6.91 -12.92
N PHE A 351 -17.33 -7.93 -12.20
CA PHE A 351 -17.86 -7.76 -10.85
C PHE A 351 -16.77 -7.33 -9.85
N SER A 352 -15.55 -7.87 -9.97
CA SER A 352 -14.40 -7.42 -9.16
C SER A 352 -14.07 -5.94 -9.38
N VAL A 353 -14.01 -5.51 -10.65
CA VAL A 353 -13.72 -4.12 -10.99
C VAL A 353 -14.81 -3.19 -10.48
N LEU A 354 -16.09 -3.55 -10.63
CA LEU A 354 -17.19 -2.75 -10.13
C LEU A 354 -17.14 -2.56 -8.61
N LEU A 355 -16.89 -3.63 -7.86
CA LEU A 355 -16.77 -3.54 -6.40
C LEU A 355 -15.53 -2.73 -5.97
N LEU A 356 -14.38 -2.92 -6.61
CA LEU A 356 -13.18 -2.17 -6.28
C LEU A 356 -13.36 -0.67 -6.58
N ASN A 357 -14.00 -0.31 -7.70
CA ASN A 357 -14.35 1.08 -7.99
C ASN A 357 -15.32 1.66 -6.94
N LEU A 358 -16.27 0.86 -6.45
CA LEU A 358 -17.15 1.30 -5.37
C LEU A 358 -16.36 1.60 -4.08
N PHE A 359 -15.37 0.76 -3.72
CA PHE A 359 -14.47 1.02 -2.60
C PHE A 359 -13.64 2.29 -2.81
N GLU A 360 -13.14 2.54 -4.02
CA GLU A 360 -12.40 3.75 -4.36
C GLU A 360 -13.24 5.02 -4.14
N VAL A 361 -14.51 5.00 -4.55
CA VAL A 361 -15.45 6.11 -4.31
C VAL A 361 -15.73 6.30 -2.81
N ILE A 362 -15.95 5.21 -2.05
CA ILE A 362 -16.19 5.27 -0.61
C ILE A 362 -14.98 5.85 0.13
N THR A 363 -13.76 5.49 -0.27
CA THR A 363 -12.52 6.01 0.30
C THR A 363 -12.15 7.41 -0.19
N LYS A 364 -13.04 8.09 -0.93
CA LYS A 364 -12.83 9.44 -1.51
C LYS A 364 -11.55 9.53 -2.33
N HIS A 365 -11.24 8.51 -3.09
CA HIS A 365 -10.03 8.41 -3.93
C HIS A 365 -8.70 8.54 -3.15
N GLN A 366 -8.70 8.20 -1.86
CA GLN A 366 -7.47 8.21 -1.05
C GLN A 366 -6.49 7.09 -1.42
N ALA A 367 -6.97 6.00 -1.99
CA ALA A 367 -6.16 4.94 -2.56
C ALA A 367 -6.79 4.40 -3.84
N VAL A 368 -5.96 3.88 -4.72
CA VAL A 368 -6.37 3.33 -6.00
C VAL A 368 -6.56 1.82 -5.84
N PHE A 369 -7.83 1.39 -5.82
CA PHE A 369 -8.20 -0.02 -5.74
C PHE A 369 -8.35 -0.58 -7.16
N GLN A 370 -7.23 -0.79 -7.86
CA GLN A 370 -7.25 -1.23 -9.24
C GLN A 370 -6.55 -2.57 -9.42
N ILE A 371 -7.05 -3.35 -10.37
CA ILE A 371 -6.41 -4.56 -10.83
C ILE A 371 -5.54 -4.19 -12.04
N GLN A 372 -4.26 -4.51 -11.98
CA GLN A 372 -3.39 -4.34 -13.14
C GLN A 372 -3.93 -5.21 -14.29
N PHE A 373 -4.03 -4.63 -15.49
CA PHE A 373 -4.54 -5.29 -16.68
C PHE A 373 -3.81 -6.63 -16.96
N GLY A 374 -2.48 -6.65 -16.77
CA GLY A 374 -1.69 -7.87 -16.89
C GLY A 374 -2.10 -8.98 -15.91
N THR A 375 -2.45 -8.63 -14.67
CA THR A 375 -2.92 -9.58 -13.65
C THR A 375 -4.28 -10.17 -14.03
N ALA A 376 -5.21 -9.34 -14.53
CA ALA A 376 -6.52 -9.80 -14.99
C ALA A 376 -6.39 -10.78 -16.17
N ILE A 377 -5.54 -10.48 -17.15
CA ILE A 377 -5.25 -11.38 -18.28
C ILE A 377 -4.59 -12.67 -17.79
N ALA A 378 -3.58 -12.59 -16.92
CA ALA A 378 -2.89 -13.77 -16.40
C ALA A 378 -3.86 -14.69 -15.63
N ALA A 379 -4.76 -14.11 -14.83
CA ALA A 379 -5.78 -14.86 -14.11
C ALA A 379 -6.79 -15.52 -15.06
N LEU A 380 -7.20 -14.83 -16.12
CA LEU A 380 -8.08 -15.38 -17.15
C LEU A 380 -7.39 -16.53 -17.90
N LEU A 381 -6.13 -16.38 -18.29
CA LEU A 381 -5.36 -17.44 -18.96
C LEU A 381 -5.18 -18.66 -18.05
N LEU A 382 -4.87 -18.44 -16.78
CA LEU A 382 -4.79 -19.52 -15.79
C LEU A 382 -6.13 -20.25 -15.68
N LEU A 383 -7.22 -19.52 -15.63
CA LEU A 383 -8.57 -20.07 -15.56
C LEU A 383 -8.91 -20.87 -16.82
N MET A 384 -8.57 -20.38 -18.02
CA MET A 384 -8.77 -21.11 -19.28
C MET A 384 -7.97 -22.42 -19.30
N LEU A 385 -6.73 -22.38 -18.80
CA LEU A 385 -5.90 -23.58 -18.67
C LEU A 385 -6.54 -24.61 -17.71
N LEU A 386 -7.00 -24.15 -16.56
CA LEU A 386 -7.70 -25.02 -15.59
C LEU A 386 -9.02 -25.57 -16.16
N GLY A 387 -9.79 -24.76 -16.90
CA GLY A 387 -11.01 -25.19 -17.58
C GLY A 387 -10.74 -26.25 -18.65
N LEU A 388 -9.66 -26.08 -19.40
CA LEU A 388 -9.23 -27.06 -20.39
C LEU A 388 -8.84 -28.40 -19.72
N LEU A 389 -8.03 -28.34 -18.67
CA LEU A 389 -7.62 -29.52 -17.88
C LEU A 389 -8.84 -30.23 -17.25
N ALA A 390 -9.77 -29.47 -16.71
CA ALA A 390 -11.00 -29.99 -16.13
C ALA A 390 -11.90 -30.69 -17.17
N GLY A 391 -11.89 -30.24 -18.43
CA GLY A 391 -12.61 -30.82 -19.55
C GLY A 391 -12.03 -32.14 -20.08
N ILE A 392 -10.75 -32.44 -19.80
CA ILE A 392 -10.08 -33.64 -20.36
C ILE A 392 -10.77 -34.92 -19.86
N ALA A 393 -11.04 -35.06 -18.57
CA ALA A 393 -11.62 -36.29 -18.00
C ALA A 393 -13.02 -36.61 -18.57
N PRO A 394 -13.99 -35.66 -18.62
CA PRO A 394 -15.28 -35.90 -19.25
C PRO A 394 -15.19 -36.15 -20.75
N ALA A 395 -14.33 -35.43 -21.46
CA ALA A 395 -14.12 -35.61 -22.88
C ALA A 395 -13.53 -36.99 -23.23
N TYR A 396 -12.54 -37.45 -22.44
CA TYR A 396 -11.98 -38.80 -22.59
C TYR A 396 -13.03 -39.88 -22.38
N ARG A 397 -13.91 -39.70 -21.40
CA ARG A 397 -15.01 -40.64 -21.14
C ARG A 397 -16.03 -40.68 -22.30
N ALA A 398 -16.35 -39.52 -22.88
CA ALA A 398 -17.26 -39.43 -24.03
C ALA A 398 -16.69 -40.13 -25.29
N MET A 399 -15.39 -40.06 -25.52
CA MET A 399 -14.73 -40.73 -26.65
C MET A 399 -14.88 -42.26 -26.62
N HIS A 400 -15.02 -42.88 -25.46
CA HIS A 400 -15.10 -44.34 -25.29
C HIS A 400 -16.53 -44.88 -25.33
N ILE A 401 -17.55 -44.05 -25.54
CA ILE A 401 -18.94 -44.48 -25.70
C ILE A 401 -19.06 -45.23 -27.01
N LYS A 402 -19.42 -46.52 -26.94
CA LYS A 402 -19.65 -47.34 -28.12
C LYS A 402 -21.08 -47.08 -28.65
N PRO A 403 -21.29 -46.85 -29.97
CA PRO A 403 -22.61 -46.60 -30.53
C PRO A 403 -23.64 -47.71 -30.21
N VAL A 404 -23.18 -48.97 -30.20
CA VAL A 404 -24.06 -50.15 -29.91
C VAL A 404 -24.54 -50.15 -28.47
N ASP A 405 -23.67 -49.81 -27.52
CA ASP A 405 -24.04 -49.80 -26.08
C ASP A 405 -24.95 -48.60 -25.76
N ALA A 406 -24.75 -47.45 -26.43
CA ALA A 406 -25.55 -46.25 -26.25
C ALA A 406 -27.00 -46.37 -26.74
N MET A 407 -27.29 -47.29 -27.71
CA MET A 407 -28.63 -47.53 -28.24
C MET A 407 -29.34 -48.71 -27.56
N ARG A 408 -28.66 -49.44 -26.65
CA ARG A 408 -29.20 -50.62 -25.97
C ARG A 408 -29.74 -50.34 -24.56
N ASP A 409 -29.40 -49.19 -24.01
CA ASP A 409 -29.81 -48.75 -22.67
C ASP A 409 -31.16 -47.98 -22.67
N GLU A 410 -32.16 -48.44 -23.51
CA GLU A 410 -33.57 -48.09 -23.37
C GLU A 410 -34.31 -49.17 -22.61
#